data_804bb59a8e1ec6f942f3342400186c2a
#
_entry.id   804bb59a8e1ec6f942f3342400186c2a
#
_cell.length_a   1.000
_cell.length_b   1.000
_cell.length_c   1.000
_cell.angle_alpha   90.00
_cell.angle_beta   90.00
_cell.angle_gamma   90.00
#
_symmetry.space_group_name_H-M   'P 1'
#
loop_
_entity.id
_entity.type
_entity.pdbx_description
1 polymer ?
#
loop_
_entity_poly.entity_id
_entity_poly.type
_entity_poly.pdbx_seq_one_letter_code
_entity_poly.pdbx_strand_id
1 'polypeptide(L)'
;MKKLFIVLVLLAIGATTVSAKKIRVMSYNVHNCIGSDGIKSYKRCAEIILDAKPDIVAIQEVDSMASRRNNCYVLGEMAKHCGYHPYYGKTIPFQGGAYGIGVLTKEKALSVEFHRLPCRREPRGLLVVEMKDYYLLATHLSLVKEDQLSSVEIIRDVASKLNKPVFIAGDLNAQPKSKTMAAFKEFATILNDTSKATFSAKKPHRCIDYVMGTNGTFKSLNNHVYYGNLASDHLPLYVDVKYKKAKKSKK
;
A
#
# COMPACT_ATOMS: atom_id res chain seq x y z
N MET A 1 49.12 -54.48 -11.46
CA MET A 1 48.19 -53.92 -10.44
C MET A 1 47.85 -52.48 -10.83
N LYS A 2 46.66 -52.22 -11.41
CA LYS A 2 46.24 -50.88 -11.81
C LYS A 2 45.47 -50.23 -10.64
N LYS A 3 46.01 -49.12 -10.10
CA LYS A 3 45.33 -48.35 -9.04
C LYS A 3 44.26 -47.45 -9.67
N LEU A 4 42.99 -47.71 -9.34
CA LEU A 4 41.84 -46.91 -9.73
C LEU A 4 41.72 -45.70 -8.77
N PHE A 5 41.97 -44.48 -9.27
CA PHE A 5 41.71 -43.23 -8.53
C PHE A 5 40.24 -42.83 -8.75
N ILE A 6 39.42 -42.97 -7.70
CA ILE A 6 38.07 -42.43 -7.67
C ILE A 6 38.16 -40.97 -7.26
N VAL A 7 37.89 -40.04 -8.19
CA VAL A 7 37.73 -38.60 -7.92
C VAL A 7 36.30 -38.35 -7.47
N LEU A 8 36.11 -38.10 -6.17
CA LEU A 8 34.82 -37.69 -5.61
C LEU A 8 34.61 -36.19 -5.90
N VAL A 9 33.77 -35.85 -6.88
CA VAL A 9 33.35 -34.45 -7.12
C VAL A 9 32.24 -34.13 -6.13
N LEU A 10 32.53 -33.40 -5.06
CA LEU A 10 31.57 -32.80 -4.14
C LEU A 10 30.90 -31.62 -4.82
N LEU A 11 29.71 -31.82 -5.38
CA LEU A 11 28.80 -30.74 -5.80
C LEU A 11 28.29 -30.01 -4.55
N ALA A 12 28.92 -28.89 -4.21
CA ALA A 12 28.41 -27.95 -3.22
C ALA A 12 27.15 -27.28 -3.77
N ILE A 13 25.97 -27.82 -3.43
CA ILE A 13 24.69 -27.15 -3.67
C ILE A 13 24.64 -25.95 -2.73
N GLY A 14 25.06 -24.81 -3.23
CA GLY A 14 24.93 -23.52 -2.54
C GLY A 14 23.45 -23.20 -2.30
N ALA A 15 22.92 -23.53 -1.14
CA ALA A 15 21.61 -23.06 -0.71
C ALA A 15 21.70 -21.53 -0.55
N THR A 16 21.26 -20.78 -1.57
CA THR A 16 21.10 -19.33 -1.44
C THR A 16 20.04 -19.07 -0.37
N THR A 17 20.49 -18.75 0.84
CA THR A 17 19.59 -18.29 1.91
C THR A 17 19.01 -16.95 1.51
N VAL A 18 17.74 -16.91 1.10
CA VAL A 18 17.02 -15.64 0.87
C VAL A 18 16.95 -14.92 2.22
N SER A 19 17.78 -13.90 2.38
CA SER A 19 17.80 -13.07 3.59
C SER A 19 16.46 -12.34 3.74
N ALA A 20 15.95 -12.32 4.96
CA ALA A 20 14.73 -11.56 5.25
C ALA A 20 15.05 -10.06 5.28
N LYS A 21 14.24 -9.26 4.57
CA LYS A 21 14.34 -7.80 4.51
C LYS A 21 13.37 -7.15 5.49
N LYS A 22 13.65 -5.91 5.85
CA LYS A 22 12.76 -5.08 6.68
C LYS A 22 12.27 -3.92 5.83
N ILE A 23 11.03 -3.49 6.05
CA ILE A 23 10.39 -2.37 5.37
C ILE A 23 9.36 -1.72 6.28
N ARG A 24 9.18 -0.41 6.18
CA ARG A 24 8.04 0.32 6.72
C ARG A 24 7.08 0.67 5.60
N VAL A 25 5.88 0.13 5.66
CA VAL A 25 4.78 0.39 4.72
C VAL A 25 3.73 1.23 5.42
N MET A 26 3.28 2.31 4.79
CA MET A 26 2.27 3.23 5.33
C MET A 26 1.04 3.28 4.42
N SER A 27 -0.14 3.44 5.02
CA SER A 27 -1.38 3.82 4.33
C SER A 27 -1.88 5.14 4.91
N TYR A 28 -2.27 6.07 4.04
CA TYR A 28 -2.77 7.36 4.44
C TYR A 28 -3.82 7.91 3.45
N ASN A 29 -5.09 7.84 3.82
CA ASN A 29 -6.13 8.63 3.17
C ASN A 29 -5.97 10.08 3.63
N VAL A 30 -5.61 10.98 2.71
CA VAL A 30 -5.28 12.38 3.01
C VAL A 30 -6.48 13.32 2.93
N HIS A 31 -7.66 12.80 2.55
CA HIS A 31 -8.89 13.62 2.40
C HIS A 31 -8.61 14.92 1.66
N ASN A 32 -8.01 14.86 0.49
CA ASN A 32 -7.56 16.03 -0.28
C ASN A 32 -6.66 16.99 0.51
N CYS A 33 -5.96 16.53 1.54
CA CYS A 33 -5.23 17.35 2.49
C CYS A 33 -6.10 18.44 3.15
N ILE A 34 -7.38 18.13 3.39
CA ILE A 34 -8.28 18.92 4.22
C ILE A 34 -8.37 18.25 5.58
N GLY A 35 -7.86 18.92 6.59
CA GLY A 35 -7.90 18.42 7.96
C GLY A 35 -9.32 18.33 8.51
N SER A 36 -9.52 17.48 9.51
CA SER A 36 -10.77 17.42 10.28
C SER A 36 -11.11 18.76 10.98
N ASP A 37 -10.13 19.66 11.11
CA ASP A 37 -10.27 21.04 11.57
C ASP A 37 -10.61 22.03 10.46
N GLY A 38 -10.78 21.57 9.20
CA GLY A 38 -11.05 22.38 8.02
C GLY A 38 -9.82 23.04 7.40
N ILE A 39 -8.64 22.89 7.98
CA ILE A 39 -7.41 23.50 7.47
C ILE A 39 -6.91 22.72 6.25
N LYS A 40 -6.73 23.41 5.12
CA LYS A 40 -6.21 22.86 3.87
C LYS A 40 -4.70 22.97 3.83
N SER A 41 -3.96 21.84 4.00
CA SER A 41 -2.51 21.86 4.00
C SER A 41 -1.90 20.51 3.63
N TYR A 42 -1.34 20.40 2.43
CA TYR A 42 -0.55 19.23 2.05
C TYR A 42 0.75 19.10 2.86
N LYS A 43 1.30 20.22 3.35
CA LYS A 43 2.50 20.19 4.21
C LYS A 43 2.26 19.43 5.50
N ARG A 44 1.09 19.62 6.16
CA ARG A 44 0.73 18.85 7.37
C ARG A 44 0.72 17.34 7.11
N CYS A 45 0.16 16.91 5.97
CA CYS A 45 0.19 15.51 5.58
C CYS A 45 1.62 15.02 5.30
N ALA A 46 2.42 15.83 4.63
CA ALA A 46 3.82 15.52 4.32
C ALA A 46 4.70 15.45 5.58
N GLU A 47 4.49 16.30 6.57
CA GLU A 47 5.22 16.28 7.86
C GLU A 47 4.99 14.98 8.63
N ILE A 48 3.77 14.41 8.58
CA ILE A 48 3.49 13.09 9.16
C ILE A 48 4.29 11.99 8.45
N ILE A 49 4.39 12.06 7.12
CA ILE A 49 5.19 11.12 6.35
C ILE A 49 6.68 11.25 6.68
N LEU A 50 7.18 12.49 6.84
CA LEU A 50 8.55 12.76 7.26
C LEU A 50 8.85 12.22 8.66
N ASP A 51 7.94 12.39 9.61
CA ASP A 51 8.08 11.84 10.97
C ASP A 51 8.05 10.30 10.95
N ALA A 52 7.10 9.71 10.23
CA ALA A 52 6.96 8.26 10.10
C ALA A 52 8.15 7.60 9.38
N LYS A 53 8.80 8.29 8.44
CA LYS A 53 9.93 7.80 7.62
C LYS A 53 9.64 6.46 6.93
N PRO A 54 8.47 6.24 6.31
CA PRO A 54 8.15 5.00 5.63
C PRO A 54 9.05 4.80 4.40
N ASP A 55 9.24 3.55 3.97
CA ASP A 55 9.92 3.27 2.70
C ASP A 55 8.98 3.46 1.52
N ILE A 56 7.68 3.24 1.74
CA ILE A 56 6.62 3.37 0.75
C ILE A 56 5.28 3.72 1.41
N VAL A 57 4.51 4.61 0.78
CA VAL A 57 3.21 5.10 1.26
C VAL A 57 2.15 4.93 0.20
N ALA A 58 1.05 4.26 0.52
CA ALA A 58 -0.18 4.30 -0.26
C ALA A 58 -1.01 5.53 0.17
N ILE A 59 -1.31 6.42 -0.77
CA ILE A 59 -2.07 7.65 -0.57
C ILE A 59 -3.45 7.51 -1.22
N GLN A 60 -4.49 7.85 -0.51
CA GLN A 60 -5.85 7.90 -1.05
C GLN A 60 -6.37 9.34 -1.00
N GLU A 61 -7.36 9.62 -1.85
CA GLU A 61 -8.05 10.91 -1.93
C GLU A 61 -7.13 12.10 -2.22
N VAL A 62 -6.35 12.03 -3.28
CA VAL A 62 -5.41 13.09 -3.65
C VAL A 62 -5.77 13.74 -4.97
N ASP A 63 -5.79 15.09 -4.99
CA ASP A 63 -6.01 15.88 -6.17
C ASP A 63 -4.75 16.06 -7.02
N SER A 64 -4.96 16.18 -8.32
CA SER A 64 -3.93 16.59 -9.28
C SER A 64 -4.49 17.67 -10.18
N MET A 65 -3.92 18.86 -10.15
CA MET A 65 -4.29 20.01 -11.01
C MET A 65 -5.77 20.42 -10.91
N ALA A 66 -6.49 20.05 -9.86
CA ALA A 66 -7.87 20.46 -9.64
C ALA A 66 -7.95 21.91 -9.15
N SER A 67 -8.95 22.69 -9.66
CA SER A 67 -9.09 24.11 -9.35
C SER A 67 -9.31 24.37 -7.85
N ARG A 68 -9.99 23.47 -7.12
CA ARG A 68 -10.14 23.57 -5.66
C ARG A 68 -8.80 23.56 -4.89
N ARG A 69 -7.71 23.23 -5.57
CA ARG A 69 -6.33 23.20 -5.07
C ARG A 69 -5.42 24.16 -5.84
N ASN A 70 -5.99 25.21 -6.45
CA ASN A 70 -5.24 26.19 -7.23
C ASN A 70 -4.40 25.52 -8.33
N ASN A 71 -4.93 24.50 -8.98
CA ASN A 71 -4.26 23.71 -10.01
C ASN A 71 -2.91 23.11 -9.54
N CYS A 72 -2.82 22.75 -8.26
CA CYS A 72 -1.62 22.17 -7.68
C CYS A 72 -1.60 20.65 -7.92
N TYR A 73 -0.43 20.11 -8.27
CA TYR A 73 -0.16 18.66 -8.23
C TYR A 73 0.19 18.27 -6.80
N VAL A 74 -0.85 18.03 -5.98
CA VAL A 74 -0.73 17.86 -4.53
C VAL A 74 0.25 16.72 -4.16
N LEU A 75 0.17 15.57 -4.82
CA LEU A 75 1.08 14.45 -4.57
C LEU A 75 2.54 14.82 -4.87
N GLY A 76 2.78 15.58 -5.95
CA GLY A 76 4.11 16.07 -6.30
C GLY A 76 4.68 17.06 -5.29
N GLU A 77 3.86 17.96 -4.75
CA GLU A 77 4.29 18.88 -3.70
C GLU A 77 4.59 18.15 -2.38
N MET A 78 3.77 17.14 -2.02
CA MET A 78 4.08 16.27 -0.87
C MET A 78 5.40 15.51 -1.09
N ALA A 79 5.60 14.94 -2.29
CA ALA A 79 6.82 14.23 -2.65
C ALA A 79 8.05 15.11 -2.55
N LYS A 80 7.99 16.33 -3.10
CA LYS A 80 9.05 17.33 -3.02
C LYS A 80 9.39 17.68 -1.57
N HIS A 81 8.38 17.89 -0.74
CA HIS A 81 8.56 18.22 0.68
C HIS A 81 9.23 17.06 1.45
N CYS A 82 8.89 15.81 1.13
CA CYS A 82 9.42 14.62 1.79
C CYS A 82 10.75 14.11 1.19
N GLY A 83 11.13 14.52 -0.01
CA GLY A 83 12.23 13.93 -0.76
C GLY A 83 11.89 12.53 -1.30
N TYR A 84 10.62 12.29 -1.67
CA TYR A 84 10.11 11.02 -2.18
C TYR A 84 9.79 11.10 -3.68
N HIS A 85 9.65 9.95 -4.33
CA HIS A 85 9.20 9.83 -5.72
C HIS A 85 7.69 9.62 -5.77
N PRO A 86 6.91 10.48 -6.49
CA PRO A 86 5.46 10.36 -6.60
C PRO A 86 5.03 9.51 -7.79
N TYR A 87 4.02 8.66 -7.58
CA TYR A 87 3.34 7.90 -8.63
C TYR A 87 1.85 8.09 -8.46
N TYR A 88 1.17 8.58 -9.50
CA TYR A 88 -0.23 8.98 -9.44
C TYR A 88 -1.12 8.07 -10.28
N GLY A 89 -2.24 7.63 -9.72
CA GLY A 89 -3.30 6.87 -10.39
C GLY A 89 -4.58 7.70 -10.47
N LYS A 90 -4.90 8.22 -11.66
CA LYS A 90 -6.14 8.97 -11.89
C LYS A 90 -7.34 8.04 -11.87
N THR A 91 -8.29 8.28 -10.95
CA THR A 91 -9.58 7.57 -10.92
C THR A 91 -10.66 8.32 -11.67
N ILE A 92 -10.79 9.64 -11.48
CA ILE A 92 -11.76 10.48 -12.17
C ILE A 92 -11.15 11.81 -12.69
N PRO A 93 -11.69 12.40 -13.78
CA PRO A 93 -11.55 13.82 -14.06
C PRO A 93 -12.25 14.62 -12.96
N PHE A 94 -11.65 15.68 -12.48
CA PHE A 94 -12.26 16.47 -11.41
C PHE A 94 -11.82 17.95 -11.49
N GLN A 95 -12.77 18.87 -11.61
CA GLN A 95 -12.56 20.32 -11.58
C GLN A 95 -11.38 20.83 -12.44
N GLY A 96 -11.33 20.43 -13.71
CA GLY A 96 -10.28 20.79 -14.64
C GLY A 96 -8.98 19.97 -14.52
N GLY A 97 -8.84 19.16 -13.49
CA GLY A 97 -7.73 18.25 -13.22
C GLY A 97 -8.18 16.81 -13.03
N ALA A 98 -7.69 16.19 -11.97
CA ALA A 98 -7.99 14.82 -11.62
C ALA A 98 -8.06 14.61 -10.09
N TYR A 99 -8.73 13.54 -9.69
CA TYR A 99 -8.76 13.01 -8.35
C TYR A 99 -8.43 11.51 -8.39
N GLY A 100 -7.75 11.01 -7.37
CA GLY A 100 -7.35 9.62 -7.41
C GLY A 100 -6.57 9.15 -6.20
N ILE A 101 -5.69 8.21 -6.47
CA ILE A 101 -4.80 7.59 -5.51
C ILE A 101 -3.34 7.86 -5.90
N GLY A 102 -2.43 7.70 -4.95
CA GLY A 102 -1.01 7.87 -5.20
C GLY A 102 -0.13 6.92 -4.40
N VAL A 103 1.11 6.87 -4.78
CA VAL A 103 2.17 6.20 -4.01
C VAL A 103 3.35 7.14 -3.90
N LEU A 104 3.93 7.22 -2.71
CA LEU A 104 5.20 7.90 -2.46
C LEU A 104 6.25 6.85 -2.05
N THR A 105 7.45 6.92 -2.63
CA THR A 105 8.54 5.97 -2.35
C THR A 105 9.85 6.69 -2.08
N LYS A 106 10.69 6.17 -1.17
CA LYS A 106 12.06 6.66 -0.99
C LYS A 106 12.95 6.39 -2.20
N GLU A 107 12.83 5.20 -2.78
CA GLU A 107 13.59 4.79 -3.95
C GLU A 107 12.70 4.86 -5.20
N LYS A 108 13.32 5.07 -6.37
CA LYS A 108 12.59 5.08 -7.64
C LYS A 108 12.01 3.70 -7.96
N ALA A 109 10.74 3.65 -8.37
CA ALA A 109 10.09 2.42 -8.82
C ALA A 109 10.66 1.93 -10.15
N LEU A 110 10.59 0.62 -10.37
CA LEU A 110 10.99 -0.02 -11.63
C LEU A 110 9.89 0.11 -12.68
N SER A 111 8.63 -0.08 -12.27
CA SER A 111 7.46 0.08 -13.14
C SER A 111 6.24 0.51 -12.32
N VAL A 112 5.25 1.06 -13.01
CA VAL A 112 3.97 1.48 -12.44
C VAL A 112 2.86 1.14 -13.41
N GLU A 113 1.83 0.43 -12.93
CA GLU A 113 0.63 0.08 -13.69
C GLU A 113 -0.62 0.53 -12.96
N PHE A 114 -1.67 0.88 -13.71
CA PHE A 114 -2.94 1.28 -13.16
C PHE A 114 -4.07 0.41 -13.71
N HIS A 115 -4.86 -0.19 -12.81
CA HIS A 115 -6.03 -0.99 -13.14
C HIS A 115 -7.29 -0.29 -12.62
N ARG A 116 -8.33 -0.21 -13.45
CA ARG A 116 -9.64 0.24 -13.01
C ARG A 116 -10.30 -0.84 -12.16
N LEU A 117 -10.94 -0.43 -11.07
CA LEU A 117 -11.73 -1.31 -10.22
C LEU A 117 -13.23 -1.05 -10.43
N PRO A 118 -14.07 -2.09 -10.31
CA PRO A 118 -15.53 -1.94 -10.41
C PRO A 118 -16.04 -0.94 -9.37
N CYS A 119 -16.88 -0.03 -9.81
CA CYS A 119 -17.56 0.89 -8.93
C CYS A 119 -18.83 1.45 -9.59
N ARG A 120 -19.96 1.35 -8.88
CA ARG A 120 -21.26 1.86 -9.33
C ARG A 120 -21.44 3.36 -9.07
N ARG A 121 -20.57 3.95 -8.26
CA ARG A 121 -20.62 5.36 -7.87
C ARG A 121 -19.38 6.10 -8.35
N GLU A 122 -18.44 6.33 -7.49
CA GLU A 122 -17.16 6.98 -7.79
C GLU A 122 -16.13 5.96 -8.28
N PRO A 123 -15.61 6.08 -9.51
CA PRO A 123 -14.61 5.16 -10.05
C PRO A 123 -13.40 4.96 -9.13
N ARG A 124 -13.01 3.71 -8.98
CA ARG A 124 -11.89 3.27 -8.13
C ARG A 124 -10.76 2.70 -8.97
N GLY A 125 -9.60 2.53 -8.37
CA GLY A 125 -8.43 2.01 -9.04
C GLY A 125 -7.48 1.29 -8.11
N LEU A 126 -6.61 0.50 -8.74
CA LEU A 126 -5.49 -0.18 -8.15
C LEU A 126 -4.21 0.33 -8.82
N LEU A 127 -3.30 0.90 -8.05
CA LEU A 127 -1.99 1.33 -8.51
C LEU A 127 -0.96 0.29 -8.10
N VAL A 128 -0.37 -0.39 -9.07
CA VAL A 128 0.66 -1.41 -8.88
C VAL A 128 2.02 -0.76 -9.07
N VAL A 129 2.82 -0.72 -8.03
CA VAL A 129 4.17 -0.12 -8.06
C VAL A 129 5.20 -1.22 -7.83
N GLU A 130 6.05 -1.45 -8.82
CA GLU A 130 7.15 -2.41 -8.75
C GLU A 130 8.39 -1.78 -8.15
N MET A 131 8.84 -2.33 -7.04
CA MET A 131 10.13 -2.03 -6.43
C MET A 131 11.14 -3.15 -6.73
N LYS A 132 12.41 -2.92 -6.42
CA LYS A 132 13.47 -3.92 -6.63
C LYS A 132 13.14 -5.29 -6.02
N ASP A 133 12.58 -5.32 -4.80
CA ASP A 133 12.42 -6.55 -4.02
C ASP A 133 10.98 -6.92 -3.70
N TYR A 134 10.01 -6.06 -4.01
CA TYR A 134 8.58 -6.24 -3.69
C TYR A 134 7.71 -5.41 -4.63
N TYR A 135 6.40 -5.62 -4.54
CA TYR A 135 5.37 -4.75 -5.12
C TYR A 135 4.54 -4.10 -4.03
N LEU A 136 4.06 -2.88 -4.28
CA LEU A 136 2.94 -2.29 -3.55
C LEU A 136 1.73 -2.18 -4.48
N LEU A 137 0.61 -2.71 -4.04
CA LEU A 137 -0.73 -2.54 -4.60
C LEU A 137 -1.46 -1.52 -3.74
N ALA A 138 -1.55 -0.27 -4.20
CA ALA A 138 -2.26 0.79 -3.49
C ALA A 138 -3.67 0.95 -4.05
N THR A 139 -4.67 1.04 -3.17
CA THR A 139 -6.08 1.14 -3.57
C THR A 139 -6.91 1.99 -2.61
N HIS A 140 -8.09 2.41 -3.08
CA HIS A 140 -9.18 2.96 -2.30
C HIS A 140 -10.46 2.29 -2.79
N LEU A 141 -11.07 1.42 -1.98
CA LEU A 141 -12.22 0.65 -2.40
C LEU A 141 -13.53 1.44 -2.35
N SER A 142 -14.54 0.93 -3.06
CA SER A 142 -15.90 1.48 -3.07
C SER A 142 -16.55 1.41 -1.68
N LEU A 143 -17.53 2.27 -1.46
CA LEU A 143 -18.44 2.17 -0.31
C LEU A 143 -19.51 1.07 -0.51
N VAL A 144 -19.65 0.54 -1.73
CA VAL A 144 -20.62 -0.51 -2.10
C VAL A 144 -19.96 -1.88 -1.92
N LYS A 145 -20.58 -2.75 -1.12
CA LYS A 145 -20.00 -4.05 -0.74
C LYS A 145 -19.76 -5.00 -1.93
N GLU A 146 -20.68 -5.03 -2.89
CA GLU A 146 -20.56 -5.85 -4.09
C GLU A 146 -19.38 -5.40 -4.95
N ASP A 147 -19.16 -4.09 -5.08
CA ASP A 147 -18.03 -3.52 -5.79
C ASP A 147 -16.71 -3.85 -5.07
N GLN A 148 -16.72 -3.83 -3.73
CA GLN A 148 -15.57 -4.25 -2.93
C GLN A 148 -15.19 -5.70 -3.21
N LEU A 149 -16.16 -6.63 -3.19
CA LEU A 149 -15.92 -8.05 -3.45
C LEU A 149 -15.39 -8.29 -4.87
N SER A 150 -15.97 -7.66 -5.87
CA SER A 150 -15.47 -7.72 -7.25
C SER A 150 -14.04 -7.14 -7.36
N SER A 151 -13.74 -6.09 -6.61
CA SER A 151 -12.40 -5.50 -6.57
C SER A 151 -11.38 -6.44 -5.90
N VAL A 152 -11.78 -7.18 -4.85
CA VAL A 152 -10.92 -8.19 -4.20
C VAL A 152 -10.49 -9.28 -5.19
N GLU A 153 -11.40 -9.77 -6.04
CA GLU A 153 -11.07 -10.78 -7.06
C GLU A 153 -10.05 -10.25 -8.09
N ILE A 154 -10.21 -9.00 -8.54
CA ILE A 154 -9.23 -8.36 -9.45
C ILE A 154 -7.88 -8.21 -8.76
N ILE A 155 -7.86 -7.74 -7.51
CA ILE A 155 -6.61 -7.57 -6.73
C ILE A 155 -5.92 -8.93 -6.52
N ARG A 156 -6.69 -9.99 -6.24
CA ARG A 156 -6.19 -11.37 -6.13
C ARG A 156 -5.54 -11.83 -7.44
N ASP A 157 -6.24 -11.64 -8.57
CA ASP A 157 -5.74 -12.03 -9.89
C ASP A 157 -4.46 -11.29 -10.25
N VAL A 158 -4.42 -9.96 -10.07
CA VAL A 158 -3.21 -9.14 -10.28
C VAL A 158 -2.07 -9.64 -9.38
N ALA A 159 -2.31 -9.78 -8.07
CA ALA A 159 -1.28 -10.22 -7.13
C ALA A 159 -0.73 -11.61 -7.46
N SER A 160 -1.58 -12.54 -7.94
CA SER A 160 -1.19 -13.92 -8.27
C SER A 160 -0.17 -14.01 -9.42
N LYS A 161 -0.17 -13.02 -10.33
CA LYS A 161 0.73 -12.94 -11.49
C LYS A 161 2.09 -12.33 -11.15
N LEU A 162 2.23 -11.72 -9.96
CA LEU A 162 3.47 -11.05 -9.55
C LEU A 162 4.47 -12.04 -8.94
N ASN A 163 5.74 -11.82 -9.20
CA ASN A 163 6.81 -12.78 -8.90
C ASN A 163 7.66 -12.42 -7.67
N LYS A 164 7.33 -11.35 -6.95
CA LYS A 164 7.97 -10.86 -5.72
C LYS A 164 6.95 -10.82 -4.58
N PRO A 165 7.36 -10.65 -3.32
CA PRO A 165 6.44 -10.32 -2.22
C PRO A 165 5.59 -9.10 -2.57
N VAL A 166 4.31 -9.15 -2.23
CA VAL A 166 3.32 -8.10 -2.55
C VAL A 166 2.79 -7.53 -1.24
N PHE A 167 2.85 -6.23 -1.10
CA PHE A 167 2.09 -5.49 -0.10
C PHE A 167 0.83 -4.93 -0.74
N ILE A 168 -0.29 -4.95 -0.02
CA ILE A 168 -1.55 -4.32 -0.40
C ILE A 168 -1.85 -3.30 0.68
N ALA A 169 -2.02 -2.03 0.31
CA ALA A 169 -2.30 -0.98 1.28
C ALA A 169 -3.33 0.02 0.77
N GLY A 170 -4.15 0.53 1.68
CA GLY A 170 -5.15 1.54 1.35
C GLY A 170 -6.33 1.59 2.31
N ASP A 171 -7.23 2.51 2.02
CA ASP A 171 -8.57 2.59 2.58
C ASP A 171 -9.47 1.57 1.86
N LEU A 172 -9.84 0.52 2.55
CA LEU A 172 -10.68 -0.54 2.01
C LEU A 172 -12.17 -0.31 2.26
N ASN A 173 -12.55 0.75 2.99
CA ASN A 173 -13.92 1.04 3.39
C ASN A 173 -14.65 -0.17 4.00
N ALA A 174 -13.89 -1.09 4.59
CA ALA A 174 -14.35 -2.38 5.07
C ALA A 174 -13.84 -2.65 6.49
N GLN A 175 -14.74 -2.98 7.42
CA GLN A 175 -14.36 -3.31 8.80
C GLN A 175 -13.78 -4.73 8.90
N PRO A 176 -12.97 -5.06 9.92
CA PRO A 176 -12.22 -6.32 10.03
C PRO A 176 -13.07 -7.60 9.96
N LYS A 177 -14.35 -7.53 10.35
CA LYS A 177 -15.31 -8.65 10.32
C LYS A 177 -16.18 -8.70 9.07
N SER A 178 -15.96 -7.82 8.08
CA SER A 178 -16.74 -7.76 6.85
C SER A 178 -16.44 -8.94 5.92
N LYS A 179 -17.36 -9.23 4.99
CA LYS A 179 -17.16 -10.22 3.92
C LYS A 179 -15.98 -9.85 3.02
N THR A 180 -15.77 -8.57 2.76
CA THR A 180 -14.62 -8.05 2.00
C THR A 180 -13.29 -8.44 2.64
N MET A 181 -13.17 -8.25 3.96
CA MET A 181 -11.95 -8.64 4.68
C MET A 181 -11.80 -10.15 4.84
N ALA A 182 -12.91 -10.91 4.88
CA ALA A 182 -12.86 -12.36 4.82
C ALA A 182 -12.28 -12.83 3.47
N ALA A 183 -12.73 -12.26 2.34
CA ALA A 183 -12.22 -12.59 1.02
C ALA A 183 -10.72 -12.22 0.85
N PHE A 184 -10.26 -11.09 1.37
CA PHE A 184 -8.83 -10.77 1.41
C PHE A 184 -8.01 -11.80 2.18
N LYS A 185 -8.51 -12.27 3.35
CA LYS A 185 -7.82 -13.24 4.20
C LYS A 185 -7.59 -14.60 3.55
N GLU A 186 -8.33 -14.94 2.49
CA GLU A 186 -8.13 -16.18 1.73
C GLU A 186 -6.76 -16.20 1.01
N PHE A 187 -6.18 -15.04 0.66
CA PHE A 187 -4.91 -14.98 -0.08
C PHE A 187 -3.88 -13.99 0.49
N ALA A 188 -4.26 -13.15 1.45
CA ALA A 188 -3.37 -12.14 2.04
C ALA A 188 -3.43 -12.16 3.58
N THR A 189 -2.31 -11.86 4.21
CA THR A 189 -2.19 -11.71 5.67
C THR A 189 -2.32 -10.24 6.04
N ILE A 190 -3.23 -9.89 6.95
CA ILE A 190 -3.32 -8.54 7.53
C ILE A 190 -2.10 -8.33 8.43
N LEU A 191 -1.40 -7.21 8.26
CA LEU A 191 -0.15 -6.92 8.96
C LEU A 191 -0.32 -5.84 10.03
N ASN A 192 -1.33 -4.96 9.91
CA ASN A 192 -1.65 -3.98 10.95
C ASN A 192 -2.57 -4.57 12.03
N ASP A 193 -2.54 -3.96 13.20
CA ASP A 193 -3.42 -4.27 14.32
C ASP A 193 -4.82 -3.71 14.05
N THR A 194 -5.78 -4.58 13.78
CA THR A 194 -7.16 -4.21 13.43
C THR A 194 -8.01 -3.78 14.63
N SER A 195 -7.50 -3.88 15.85
CA SER A 195 -8.14 -3.32 17.04
C SER A 195 -7.96 -1.81 17.14
N LYS A 196 -6.99 -1.25 16.41
CA LYS A 196 -6.71 0.18 16.34
C LYS A 196 -7.57 0.83 15.26
N ALA A 197 -8.44 1.75 15.68
CA ALA A 197 -9.28 2.50 14.75
C ALA A 197 -8.44 3.49 13.92
N THR A 198 -8.78 3.62 12.63
CA THR A 198 -8.15 4.55 11.67
C THR A 198 -9.10 5.65 11.20
N PHE A 199 -10.39 5.55 11.49
CA PHE A 199 -11.44 6.50 11.12
C PHE A 199 -12.48 6.66 12.25
N SER A 200 -13.03 7.85 12.51
CA SER A 200 -12.62 9.15 12.04
C SER A 200 -11.52 9.74 12.93
N ALA A 201 -10.70 10.66 12.42
CA ALA A 201 -9.59 11.25 13.17
C ALA A 201 -10.03 11.95 14.47
N LYS A 202 -11.18 12.64 14.48
CA LYS A 202 -11.74 13.30 15.67
C LYS A 202 -12.26 12.33 16.74
N LYS A 203 -12.87 11.22 16.32
CA LYS A 203 -13.43 10.20 17.21
C LYS A 203 -13.21 8.83 16.60
N PRO A 204 -12.02 8.23 16.78
CA PRO A 204 -11.67 6.97 16.15
C PRO A 204 -12.56 5.83 16.64
N HIS A 205 -13.24 5.12 15.73
CA HIS A 205 -14.18 4.05 16.07
C HIS A 205 -14.23 2.91 15.05
N ARG A 206 -13.56 3.03 13.90
CA ARG A 206 -13.48 2.00 12.84
C ARG A 206 -12.05 1.83 12.34
N CYS A 207 -11.64 0.58 12.12
CA CYS A 207 -10.47 0.24 11.34
C CYS A 207 -10.93 -0.05 9.92
N ILE A 208 -10.57 0.79 8.94
CA ILE A 208 -10.92 0.65 7.52
C ILE A 208 -9.72 0.83 6.59
N ASP A 209 -8.58 1.25 7.14
CA ASP A 209 -7.31 1.36 6.45
C ASP A 209 -6.41 0.17 6.82
N TYR A 210 -5.71 -0.40 5.83
CA TYR A 210 -4.96 -1.64 6.02
C TYR A 210 -3.61 -1.63 5.32
N VAL A 211 -2.72 -2.45 5.88
CA VAL A 211 -1.51 -2.97 5.23
C VAL A 211 -1.57 -4.49 5.31
N MET A 212 -1.48 -5.16 4.16
CA MET A 212 -1.51 -6.62 4.05
C MET A 212 -0.34 -7.12 3.22
N GLY A 213 -0.04 -8.41 3.31
CA GLY A 213 1.02 -9.07 2.54
C GLY A 213 0.57 -10.37 1.90
N THR A 214 1.03 -10.63 0.65
CA THR A 214 0.82 -11.89 -0.08
C THR A 214 2.06 -12.24 -0.92
N ASN A 215 2.12 -13.45 -1.50
CA ASN A 215 3.25 -13.95 -2.29
C ASN A 215 4.61 -13.97 -1.56
N GLY A 216 4.56 -14.08 -0.23
CA GLY A 216 5.75 -14.09 0.61
C GLY A 216 5.49 -14.61 2.01
N THR A 217 6.51 -14.52 2.85
CA THR A 217 6.39 -14.70 4.29
C THR A 217 6.57 -13.34 4.96
N PHE A 218 5.63 -12.98 5.81
CA PHE A 218 5.59 -11.67 6.46
C PHE A 218 5.52 -11.84 7.98
N LYS A 219 6.23 -10.98 8.70
CA LYS A 219 6.15 -10.85 10.15
C LYS A 219 6.05 -9.37 10.49
N SER A 220 4.92 -8.95 11.02
CA SER A 220 4.75 -7.62 11.60
C SER A 220 5.66 -7.49 12.83
N LEU A 221 6.40 -6.39 12.88
CA LEU A 221 7.33 -6.08 13.97
C LEU A 221 6.80 -4.96 14.85
N ASN A 222 6.14 -3.97 14.24
CA ASN A 222 5.57 -2.82 14.91
C ASN A 222 4.38 -2.30 14.11
N ASN A 223 3.40 -1.72 14.82
CA ASN A 223 2.19 -1.12 14.26
C ASN A 223 1.92 0.21 14.95
N HIS A 224 1.79 1.28 14.16
CA HIS A 224 1.51 2.60 14.67
C HIS A 224 0.36 3.26 13.94
N VAL A 225 -0.53 3.92 14.69
CA VAL A 225 -1.59 4.79 14.19
C VAL A 225 -1.37 6.17 14.83
N TYR A 226 -1.39 7.22 14.02
CA TYR A 226 -1.15 8.59 14.48
C TYR A 226 -2.39 9.21 15.12
N TYR A 227 -2.73 8.78 16.33
CA TYR A 227 -3.83 9.36 17.09
C TYR A 227 -3.61 10.84 17.42
N GLY A 228 -4.71 11.61 17.48
CA GLY A 228 -4.66 13.04 17.73
C GLY A 228 -4.28 13.90 16.53
N ASN A 229 -4.02 13.29 15.37
CA ASN A 229 -3.72 14.00 14.15
C ASN A 229 -5.01 14.45 13.45
N LEU A 230 -5.08 15.74 13.11
CA LEU A 230 -6.23 16.36 12.44
C LEU A 230 -5.95 16.77 10.99
N ALA A 231 -4.81 16.39 10.41
CA ALA A 231 -4.46 16.77 9.03
C ALA A 231 -5.31 16.09 7.94
N SER A 232 -6.07 15.04 8.33
CA SER A 232 -7.09 14.36 7.52
C SER A 232 -8.26 13.97 8.42
N ASP A 233 -9.34 13.45 7.86
CA ASP A 233 -10.40 12.76 8.60
C ASP A 233 -10.08 11.29 8.86
N HIS A 234 -9.05 10.73 8.22
CA HIS A 234 -8.43 9.45 8.55
C HIS A 234 -7.16 9.62 9.38
N LEU A 235 -6.85 8.61 10.18
CA LEU A 235 -5.60 8.50 10.90
C LEU A 235 -4.62 7.65 10.08
N PRO A 236 -3.46 8.18 9.72
CA PRO A 236 -2.46 7.41 8.99
C PRO A 236 -1.91 6.28 9.87
N LEU A 237 -1.64 5.15 9.24
CA LEU A 237 -1.01 4.01 9.90
C LEU A 237 0.24 3.56 9.15
N TYR A 238 1.24 3.05 9.89
CA TYR A 238 2.33 2.30 9.29
C TYR A 238 2.57 0.98 10.02
N VAL A 239 3.20 0.06 9.29
CA VAL A 239 3.64 -1.24 9.80
C VAL A 239 5.10 -1.46 9.46
N ASP A 240 5.91 -1.81 10.46
CA ASP A 240 7.26 -2.33 10.24
C ASP A 240 7.18 -3.84 10.00
N VAL A 241 7.65 -4.29 8.86
CA VAL A 241 7.49 -5.68 8.43
C VAL A 241 8.85 -6.30 8.10
N LYS A 242 9.08 -7.50 8.63
CA LYS A 242 10.13 -8.41 8.16
C LYS A 242 9.51 -9.34 7.12
N TYR A 243 10.08 -9.39 5.90
CA TYR A 243 9.53 -10.18 4.81
C TYR A 243 10.60 -10.92 4.02
N LYS A 244 10.19 -11.96 3.30
CA LYS A 244 10.99 -12.68 2.33
C LYS A 244 10.10 -13.26 1.24
N LYS A 245 10.67 -13.51 0.06
CA LYS A 245 10.00 -14.20 -1.04
C LYS A 245 9.59 -15.60 -0.61
N ALA A 246 8.39 -16.04 -1.02
CA ALA A 246 7.99 -17.44 -0.84
C ALA A 246 8.99 -18.36 -1.56
N LYS A 247 9.34 -19.48 -0.95
CA LYS A 247 10.07 -20.53 -1.66
C LYS A 247 9.17 -21.07 -2.76
N LYS A 248 9.66 -21.12 -4.02
CA LYS A 248 8.94 -21.86 -5.06
C LYS A 248 8.82 -23.30 -4.57
N SER A 249 7.61 -23.81 -4.38
CA SER A 249 7.40 -25.25 -4.24
C SER A 249 7.90 -25.88 -5.54
N LYS A 250 8.88 -26.75 -5.46
CA LYS A 250 9.22 -27.64 -6.59
C LYS A 250 7.97 -28.47 -6.85
N LYS A 251 7.30 -28.22 -7.98
CA LYS A 251 6.32 -29.14 -8.54
C LYS A 251 7.06 -30.32 -9.13
#